data_e902cb7f9bf5b5c3604ae3e5823425c3
#
_entry.id   e902cb7f9bf5b5c3604ae3e5823425c3
#
_cell.length_a   1.000
_cell.length_b   1.000
_cell.length_c   1.000
_cell.angle_alpha   90.00
_cell.angle_beta   90.00
_cell.angle_gamma   90.00
#
_symmetry.space_group_name_H-M   'P 1'
#
loop_
_entity.id
_entity.type
_entity.pdbx_description
1 polymer ?
#
loop_
_entity_poly.entity_id
_entity_poly.type
_entity_poly.pdbx_seq_one_letter_code
_entity_poly.pdbx_strand_id
1 'polypeptide(L)'
;MCSSDLVSTQHSPKASQDDIIEAVKKEVIRPILEPTGFFDEKNCDIFIHTTGRVVIGGPMGDCGLTGRKIINDTYGGMGAHGGGAFSGKDPSKVDRSGAYMARYVAKNLVAAGLADRCEVQIAYCIGVADPVSVLVHSFGTGRLPDEQLTEVVREVFDLRPYHITKRLDLKRPIYRKTSCYGHFGRELPEFTWEKRDAVADLLTAAKM
;
A
#
# COMPACT_ATOMS: atom_id res chain seq x y z
N MET A 1 -15.89 0.45 10.39
CA MET A 1 -15.93 -0.37 11.63
C MET A 1 -14.51 -0.76 11.98
N CYS A 2 -14.04 -0.39 13.15
CA CYS A 2 -12.77 -0.88 13.69
C CYS A 2 -13.01 -2.31 14.18
N SER A 3 -12.26 -3.28 13.67
CA SER A 3 -12.41 -4.68 14.10
C SER A 3 -11.45 -5.01 15.24
N SER A 4 -10.24 -4.46 15.21
CA SER A 4 -9.22 -4.64 16.26
C SER A 4 -8.10 -3.63 16.14
N ASP A 5 -7.55 -3.19 17.27
CA ASP A 5 -6.37 -2.35 17.37
C ASP A 5 -5.31 -2.99 18.27
N LEU A 6 -4.06 -3.00 17.81
CA LEU A 6 -2.93 -3.50 18.59
C LEU A 6 -1.90 -2.39 18.78
N VAL A 7 -1.59 -2.09 20.05
CA VAL A 7 -0.56 -1.11 20.40
C VAL A 7 0.47 -1.73 21.34
N SER A 8 1.75 -1.60 20.99
CA SER A 8 2.87 -1.90 21.86
C SER A 8 3.82 -0.71 21.90
N THR A 9 4.31 -0.36 23.08
CA THR A 9 5.23 0.76 23.28
C THR A 9 6.30 0.41 24.29
N GLN A 10 7.47 1.00 24.14
CA GLN A 10 8.50 0.92 25.18
C GLN A 10 8.06 1.73 26.39
N HIS A 11 8.34 1.21 27.59
CA HIS A 11 7.96 1.85 28.85
C HIS A 11 9.01 1.68 29.94
N SER A 12 8.89 2.49 31.00
CA SER A 12 9.73 2.35 32.19
C SER A 12 9.54 0.99 32.86
N PRO A 13 10.60 0.39 33.41
CA PRO A 13 10.46 -0.84 34.19
C PRO A 13 9.58 -0.70 35.44
N LYS A 14 9.31 0.54 35.86
CA LYS A 14 8.45 0.86 37.02
C LYS A 14 6.96 0.96 36.68
N ALA A 15 6.60 1.09 35.39
CA ALA A 15 5.21 1.19 34.99
C ALA A 15 4.50 -0.17 35.13
N SER A 16 3.30 -0.16 35.70
CA SER A 16 2.44 -1.34 35.73
C SER A 16 1.75 -1.54 34.38
N GLN A 17 1.24 -2.76 34.14
CA GLN A 17 0.46 -3.05 32.91
C GLN A 17 -0.80 -2.18 32.84
N ASP A 18 -1.46 -1.97 33.95
CA ASP A 18 -2.69 -1.18 34.01
C ASP A 18 -2.42 0.30 33.70
N ASP A 19 -1.33 0.88 34.23
CA ASP A 19 -0.92 2.26 33.92
C ASP A 19 -0.65 2.42 32.41
N ILE A 20 -0.02 1.43 31.80
CA ILE A 20 0.30 1.46 30.36
C ILE A 20 -0.99 1.40 29.54
N ILE A 21 -1.89 0.47 29.87
CA ILE A 21 -3.18 0.31 29.19
C ILE A 21 -3.98 1.61 29.27
N GLU A 22 -4.10 2.20 30.44
CA GLU A 22 -4.85 3.45 30.64
C GLU A 22 -4.21 4.61 29.86
N ALA A 23 -2.90 4.77 29.95
CA ALA A 23 -2.18 5.83 29.25
C ALA A 23 -2.30 5.69 27.72
N VAL A 24 -2.13 4.49 27.18
CA VAL A 24 -2.23 4.26 25.73
C VAL A 24 -3.66 4.52 25.23
N LYS A 25 -4.69 4.08 25.95
CA LYS A 25 -6.08 4.38 25.58
C LYS A 25 -6.34 5.88 25.55
N LYS A 26 -5.94 6.58 26.62
CA LYS A 26 -6.23 7.99 26.82
C LYS A 26 -5.43 8.90 25.89
N GLU A 27 -4.12 8.66 25.77
CA GLU A 27 -3.20 9.60 25.13
C GLU A 27 -2.89 9.24 23.65
N VAL A 28 -3.21 8.01 23.22
CA VAL A 28 -2.90 7.54 21.86
C VAL A 28 -4.17 7.16 21.10
N ILE A 29 -4.92 6.18 21.61
CA ILE A 29 -6.02 5.59 20.83
C ILE A 29 -7.17 6.57 20.66
N ARG A 30 -7.72 7.10 21.76
CA ARG A 30 -8.86 8.00 21.71
C ARG A 30 -8.59 9.27 20.91
N PRO A 31 -7.50 10.03 21.14
CA PRO A 31 -7.24 11.27 20.39
C PRO A 31 -7.12 11.08 18.87
N ILE A 32 -6.73 9.88 18.45
CA ILE A 32 -6.53 9.57 17.02
C ILE A 32 -7.82 9.02 16.39
N LEU A 33 -8.51 8.12 17.07
CA LEU A 33 -9.63 7.38 16.48
C LEU A 33 -10.99 8.06 16.70
N GLU A 34 -11.24 8.68 17.85
CA GLU A 34 -12.53 9.37 18.11
C GLU A 34 -12.89 10.42 17.05
N PRO A 35 -11.95 11.28 16.59
CA PRO A 35 -12.26 12.27 15.56
C PRO A 35 -12.65 11.69 14.20
N THR A 36 -12.35 10.41 13.94
CA THR A 36 -12.71 9.76 12.68
C THR A 36 -14.19 9.47 12.53
N GLY A 37 -14.92 9.41 13.65
CA GLY A 37 -16.33 9.01 13.68
C GLY A 37 -16.60 7.52 13.43
N PHE A 38 -15.54 6.70 13.25
CA PHE A 38 -15.65 5.27 13.02
C PHE A 38 -15.28 4.41 14.23
N PHE A 39 -14.77 5.04 15.30
CA PHE A 39 -14.32 4.36 16.50
C PHE A 39 -15.49 4.13 17.47
N ASP A 40 -15.69 2.90 17.85
CA ASP A 40 -16.62 2.48 18.91
C ASP A 40 -15.85 1.58 19.89
N GLU A 41 -15.42 2.15 21.00
CA GLU A 41 -14.60 1.44 22.00
C GLU A 41 -15.30 0.19 22.57
N LYS A 42 -16.64 0.13 22.54
CA LYS A 42 -17.41 -1.03 23.05
C LYS A 42 -17.40 -2.21 22.09
N ASN A 43 -17.26 -1.92 20.77
CA ASN A 43 -17.31 -2.91 19.71
C ASN A 43 -15.96 -3.04 18.97
N CYS A 44 -14.88 -2.54 19.56
CA CYS A 44 -13.52 -2.64 19.04
C CYS A 44 -12.64 -3.44 20.00
N ASP A 45 -12.02 -4.49 19.49
CA ASP A 45 -11.04 -5.26 20.26
C ASP A 45 -9.73 -4.46 20.34
N ILE A 46 -9.40 -3.98 21.55
CA ILE A 46 -8.20 -3.20 21.80
C ILE A 46 -7.17 -4.06 22.53
N PHE A 47 -6.06 -4.31 21.85
CA PHE A 47 -4.94 -5.09 22.37
C PHE A 47 -3.77 -4.16 22.72
N ILE A 48 -3.40 -4.12 24.00
CA ILE A 48 -2.29 -3.30 24.49
C ILE A 48 -1.31 -4.19 25.23
N HIS A 49 -0.07 -4.25 24.73
CA HIS A 49 0.98 -5.05 25.34
C HIS A 49 0.60 -6.50 25.63
N THR A 50 -0.06 -7.18 24.70
CA THR A 50 -0.52 -8.57 24.84
C THR A 50 0.62 -9.57 25.10
N THR A 51 1.85 -9.24 24.67
CA THR A 51 3.05 -10.05 24.91
C THR A 51 3.77 -9.74 26.21
N GLY A 52 3.24 -8.80 27.01
CA GLY A 52 3.80 -8.39 28.29
C GLY A 52 4.74 -7.17 28.17
N ARG A 53 5.79 -7.14 28.99
CA ARG A 53 6.63 -5.95 29.19
C ARG A 53 7.59 -5.69 28.04
N VAL A 54 7.68 -4.44 27.57
CA VAL A 54 8.64 -3.96 26.57
C VAL A 54 9.53 -2.86 27.19
N VAL A 55 10.47 -3.26 28.02
CA VAL A 55 11.38 -2.34 28.69
C VAL A 55 12.59 -2.01 27.82
N ILE A 56 13.12 -3.01 27.13
CA ILE A 56 14.22 -2.82 26.17
C ILE A 56 13.61 -2.59 24.79
N GLY A 57 13.88 -1.43 24.19
CA GLY A 57 13.40 -1.03 22.88
C GLY A 57 14.48 -0.42 22.02
N GLY A 58 14.09 0.11 20.87
CA GLY A 58 14.98 0.67 19.88
C GLY A 58 15.94 -0.38 19.29
N PRO A 59 17.08 0.04 18.70
CA PRO A 59 18.02 -0.88 18.04
C PRO A 59 18.60 -1.97 18.94
N MET A 60 18.56 -1.77 20.26
CA MET A 60 19.04 -2.75 21.24
C MET A 60 18.05 -3.92 21.42
N GLY A 61 16.74 -3.62 21.30
CA GLY A 61 15.70 -4.66 21.34
C GLY A 61 15.53 -5.34 19.99
N ASP A 62 15.43 -4.54 18.94
CA ASP A 62 15.34 -4.99 17.53
C ASP A 62 15.86 -3.87 16.63
N CYS A 63 16.95 -4.11 15.93
CA CYS A 63 17.52 -3.11 15.02
C CYS A 63 16.62 -2.84 13.81
N GLY A 64 15.65 -3.69 13.54
CA GLY A 64 14.77 -3.62 12.38
C GLY A 64 15.52 -3.78 11.05
N LEU A 65 14.79 -4.09 10.00
CA LEU A 65 15.32 -4.10 8.64
C LEU A 65 14.29 -3.53 7.68
N THR A 66 14.72 -2.61 6.84
CA THR A 66 13.90 -2.02 5.79
C THR A 66 13.41 -3.10 4.81
N GLY A 67 12.15 -3.03 4.42
CA GLY A 67 11.55 -3.93 3.43
C GLY A 67 11.12 -5.30 3.99
N ARG A 68 11.22 -5.54 5.30
CA ARG A 68 10.74 -6.80 5.90
C ARG A 68 9.29 -6.77 6.40
N LYS A 69 8.62 -5.64 6.30
CA LYS A 69 7.22 -5.48 6.71
C LYS A 69 6.32 -5.35 5.48
N ILE A 70 6.39 -6.35 4.59
CA ILE A 70 5.73 -6.32 3.28
C ILE A 70 4.21 -6.22 3.36
N ILE A 71 3.60 -6.80 4.37
CA ILE A 71 2.14 -6.71 4.56
C ILE A 71 1.74 -5.35 5.16
N ASN A 72 2.61 -4.70 5.92
CA ASN A 72 2.39 -3.29 6.31
C ASN A 72 2.44 -2.37 5.07
N ASP A 73 3.36 -2.63 4.14
CA ASP A 73 3.47 -1.86 2.89
C ASP A 73 2.21 -1.97 2.02
N THR A 74 1.43 -3.01 2.20
CA THR A 74 0.13 -3.26 1.53
C THR A 74 -1.07 -3.10 2.46
N TYR A 75 -0.90 -2.35 3.55
CA TYR A 75 -1.98 -1.94 4.47
C TYR A 75 -2.73 -3.12 5.08
N GLY A 76 -1.99 -4.09 5.64
CA GLY A 76 -2.57 -5.23 6.33
C GLY A 76 -3.26 -6.24 5.41
N GLY A 77 -2.91 -6.26 4.11
CA GLY A 77 -3.52 -7.12 3.11
C GLY A 77 -4.74 -6.51 2.41
N MET A 78 -5.00 -5.21 2.58
CA MET A 78 -6.01 -4.50 1.79
C MET A 78 -5.67 -4.56 0.29
N GLY A 79 -4.39 -4.39 -0.08
CA GLY A 79 -3.89 -4.72 -1.41
C GLY A 79 -3.27 -6.12 -1.38
N ALA A 80 -3.59 -6.96 -2.37
CA ALA A 80 -2.91 -8.24 -2.54
C ALA A 80 -1.41 -8.02 -2.78
N HIS A 81 -0.59 -8.96 -2.32
CA HIS A 81 0.86 -8.82 -2.35
C HIS A 81 1.52 -10.05 -2.98
N GLY A 82 2.46 -9.82 -3.90
CA GLY A 82 3.21 -10.88 -4.56
C GLY A 82 4.40 -11.45 -3.76
N GLY A 83 4.62 -10.94 -2.53
CA GLY A 83 5.70 -11.40 -1.63
C GLY A 83 7.00 -10.61 -1.72
N GLY A 84 7.16 -9.72 -2.70
CA GLY A 84 8.38 -8.94 -2.90
C GLY A 84 8.40 -7.67 -2.05
N ALA A 85 9.48 -7.42 -1.31
CA ALA A 85 9.68 -6.18 -0.57
C ALA A 85 9.92 -4.99 -1.51
N PHE A 86 9.52 -3.78 -1.10
CA PHE A 86 9.73 -2.55 -1.87
C PHE A 86 10.98 -1.80 -1.42
N SER A 87 11.02 -1.38 -0.17
CA SER A 87 12.13 -0.60 0.38
C SER A 87 13.46 -1.36 0.30
N GLY A 88 14.55 -0.62 0.07
CA GLY A 88 15.88 -1.19 -0.13
C GLY A 88 16.17 -1.69 -1.54
N LYS A 89 15.18 -1.74 -2.43
CA LYS A 89 15.35 -2.10 -3.84
C LYS A 89 15.40 -0.87 -4.73
N ASP A 90 16.28 -0.88 -5.72
CA ASP A 90 16.28 0.12 -6.78
C ASP A 90 15.16 -0.17 -7.81
N PRO A 91 14.81 0.78 -8.70
CA PRO A 91 13.69 0.63 -9.62
C PRO A 91 13.86 -0.44 -10.70
N SER A 92 15.03 -1.04 -10.85
CA SER A 92 15.23 -2.18 -11.76
C SER A 92 14.58 -3.47 -11.22
N LYS A 93 14.27 -3.51 -9.93
CA LYS A 93 13.60 -4.63 -9.28
C LYS A 93 12.09 -4.50 -9.44
N VAL A 94 11.52 -5.39 -10.23
CA VAL A 94 10.09 -5.38 -10.61
C VAL A 94 9.15 -5.54 -9.41
N ASP A 95 9.59 -6.17 -8.33
CA ASP A 95 8.82 -6.22 -7.09
C ASP A 95 8.39 -4.82 -6.62
N ARG A 96 9.28 -3.83 -6.77
CA ARG A 96 8.98 -2.44 -6.42
C ARG A 96 8.33 -1.70 -7.58
N SER A 97 8.96 -1.66 -8.74
CA SER A 97 8.48 -0.89 -9.90
C SER A 97 7.16 -1.42 -10.44
N GLY A 98 6.96 -2.74 -10.46
CA GLY A 98 5.72 -3.37 -10.89
C GLY A 98 4.56 -3.06 -9.94
N ALA A 99 4.78 -3.11 -8.62
CA ALA A 99 3.76 -2.73 -7.65
C ALA A 99 3.38 -1.24 -7.75
N TYR A 100 4.34 -0.36 -7.99
CA TYR A 100 4.08 1.07 -8.21
C TYR A 100 3.29 1.29 -9.51
N MET A 101 3.60 0.53 -10.56
CA MET A 101 2.84 0.59 -11.80
C MET A 101 1.43 0.05 -11.65
N ALA A 102 1.24 -1.07 -10.94
CA ALA A 102 -0.08 -1.62 -10.64
C ALA A 102 -0.94 -0.60 -9.88
N ARG A 103 -0.35 0.11 -8.88
CA ARG A 103 -1.00 1.21 -8.19
C ARG A 103 -1.40 2.34 -9.13
N TYR A 104 -0.50 2.75 -10.02
CA TYR A 104 -0.75 3.80 -10.99
C TYR A 104 -1.91 3.44 -11.93
N VAL A 105 -1.91 2.22 -12.46
CA VAL A 105 -2.98 1.72 -13.33
C VAL A 105 -4.31 1.69 -12.59
N ALA A 106 -4.36 1.06 -11.41
CA ALA A 106 -5.57 0.95 -10.61
C ALA A 106 -6.17 2.33 -10.28
N LYS A 107 -5.31 3.29 -9.89
CA LYS A 107 -5.75 4.65 -9.57
C LYS A 107 -6.32 5.38 -10.78
N ASN A 108 -5.74 5.20 -11.97
CA ASN A 108 -6.23 5.80 -13.20
C ASN A 108 -7.55 5.15 -13.68
N LEU A 109 -7.71 3.82 -13.54
CA LEU A 109 -8.99 3.14 -13.84
C LEU A 109 -10.14 3.69 -12.99
N VAL A 110 -9.92 3.85 -11.69
CA VAL A 110 -10.93 4.43 -10.79
C VAL A 110 -11.17 5.90 -11.10
N ALA A 111 -10.13 6.67 -11.38
CA ALA A 111 -10.27 8.09 -11.76
C ALA A 111 -10.98 8.28 -13.11
N ALA A 112 -10.84 7.34 -14.04
CA ALA A 112 -11.60 7.32 -15.30
C ALA A 112 -13.06 6.91 -15.10
N GLY A 113 -13.45 6.50 -13.89
CA GLY A 113 -14.79 6.01 -13.60
C GLY A 113 -15.08 4.66 -14.25
N LEU A 114 -14.08 3.90 -14.66
CA LEU A 114 -14.23 2.56 -15.23
C LEU A 114 -14.52 1.49 -14.18
N ALA A 115 -14.20 1.75 -12.92
CA ALA A 115 -14.60 0.96 -11.76
C ALA A 115 -14.61 1.86 -10.52
N ASP A 116 -15.41 1.52 -9.50
CA ASP A 116 -15.39 2.22 -8.22
C ASP A 116 -14.22 1.72 -7.34
N ARG A 117 -13.85 0.45 -7.53
CA ARG A 117 -12.74 -0.23 -6.88
C ARG A 117 -12.10 -1.22 -7.83
N CYS A 118 -10.78 -1.29 -7.84
CA CYS A 118 -10.10 -2.34 -8.61
C CYS A 118 -8.77 -2.73 -7.99
N GLU A 119 -8.34 -3.93 -8.32
CA GLU A 119 -7.03 -4.48 -8.07
C GLU A 119 -6.39 -4.86 -9.40
N VAL A 120 -5.08 -4.60 -9.53
CA VAL A 120 -4.31 -4.93 -10.73
C VAL A 120 -3.19 -5.87 -10.35
N GLN A 121 -3.17 -7.04 -10.96
CA GLN A 121 -2.10 -8.03 -10.83
C GLN A 121 -1.26 -8.06 -12.10
N ILE A 122 0.07 -8.02 -11.93
CA ILE A 122 1.02 -8.15 -13.03
C ILE A 122 2.03 -9.24 -12.65
N ALA A 123 2.15 -10.26 -13.48
CA ALA A 123 3.09 -11.36 -13.25
C ALA A 123 4.23 -11.32 -14.27
N TYR A 124 5.46 -11.57 -13.82
CA TYR A 124 6.66 -11.58 -14.64
C TYR A 124 7.41 -12.89 -14.53
N CYS A 125 8.12 -13.24 -15.59
CA CYS A 125 9.09 -14.31 -15.61
C CYS A 125 10.50 -13.76 -15.75
N ILE A 126 11.44 -14.28 -14.97
CA ILE A 126 12.85 -13.84 -15.04
C ILE A 126 13.38 -14.09 -16.46
N GLY A 127 14.03 -13.07 -17.04
CA GLY A 127 14.57 -13.13 -18.41
C GLY A 127 13.57 -12.78 -19.51
N VAL A 128 12.29 -12.57 -19.18
CA VAL A 128 11.26 -12.13 -20.15
C VAL A 128 10.81 -10.73 -19.81
N ALA A 129 10.90 -9.82 -20.78
CA ALA A 129 10.57 -8.40 -20.53
C ALA A 129 9.06 -8.16 -20.43
N ASP A 130 8.27 -8.83 -21.27
CA ASP A 130 6.83 -8.69 -21.25
C ASP A 130 6.21 -9.43 -20.06
N PRO A 131 5.17 -8.87 -19.42
CA PRO A 131 4.48 -9.59 -18.36
C PRO A 131 3.81 -10.86 -18.90
N VAL A 132 3.98 -11.97 -18.21
CA VAL A 132 3.35 -13.25 -18.58
C VAL A 132 1.86 -13.27 -18.28
N SER A 133 1.40 -12.44 -17.35
CA SER A 133 -0.02 -12.28 -17.04
C SER A 133 -0.31 -10.85 -16.54
N VAL A 134 -1.44 -10.32 -16.93
CA VAL A 134 -2.04 -9.09 -16.39
C VAL A 134 -3.50 -9.39 -16.12
N LEU A 135 -3.97 -9.03 -14.95
CA LEU A 135 -5.35 -9.20 -14.54
C LEU A 135 -5.84 -7.91 -13.86
N VAL A 136 -7.03 -7.46 -14.23
CA VAL A 136 -7.77 -6.43 -13.51
C VAL A 136 -8.97 -7.10 -12.84
N HIS A 137 -9.13 -6.86 -11.56
CA HIS A 137 -10.30 -7.32 -10.81
C HIS A 137 -11.04 -6.11 -10.24
N SER A 138 -12.26 -5.88 -10.70
CA SER A 138 -13.09 -4.71 -10.34
C SER A 138 -14.01 -4.95 -9.15
N PHE A 139 -13.99 -6.14 -8.56
CA PHE A 139 -14.90 -6.54 -7.46
C PHE A 139 -16.38 -6.35 -7.80
N GLY A 140 -16.74 -6.53 -9.08
CA GLY A 140 -18.09 -6.32 -9.58
C GLY A 140 -18.53 -4.85 -9.73
N THR A 141 -17.60 -3.90 -9.58
CA THR A 141 -17.89 -2.45 -9.73
C THR A 141 -17.50 -1.91 -11.11
N GLY A 142 -16.96 -2.77 -11.99
CA GLY A 142 -16.51 -2.39 -13.32
C GLY A 142 -17.68 -1.97 -14.24
N ARG A 143 -17.47 -0.94 -15.04
CA ARG A 143 -18.40 -0.57 -16.12
C ARG A 143 -18.25 -1.45 -17.35
N LEU A 144 -17.13 -2.14 -17.45
CA LEU A 144 -16.82 -3.17 -18.41
C LEU A 144 -16.50 -4.47 -17.67
N PRO A 145 -16.65 -5.64 -18.30
CA PRO A 145 -16.13 -6.91 -17.75
C PRO A 145 -14.64 -6.82 -17.45
N ASP A 146 -14.18 -7.55 -16.41
CA ASP A 146 -12.78 -7.53 -15.98
C ASP A 146 -11.78 -7.91 -17.08
N GLU A 147 -12.18 -8.80 -17.99
CA GLU A 147 -11.40 -9.16 -19.19
C GLU A 147 -11.20 -7.97 -20.12
N GLN A 148 -12.25 -7.19 -20.38
CA GLN A 148 -12.17 -6.01 -21.23
C GLN A 148 -11.37 -4.89 -20.56
N LEU A 149 -11.52 -4.70 -19.24
CA LEU A 149 -10.66 -3.78 -18.48
C LEU A 149 -9.19 -4.18 -18.57
N THR A 150 -8.90 -5.46 -18.56
CA THR A 150 -7.55 -5.99 -18.72
C THR A 150 -6.99 -5.70 -20.12
N GLU A 151 -7.79 -5.83 -21.17
CA GLU A 151 -7.40 -5.48 -22.55
C GLU A 151 -7.12 -3.97 -22.68
N VAL A 152 -7.98 -3.12 -22.15
CA VAL A 152 -7.78 -1.67 -22.11
C VAL A 152 -6.48 -1.31 -21.40
N VAL A 153 -6.17 -1.96 -20.28
CA VAL A 153 -4.90 -1.74 -19.57
C VAL A 153 -3.70 -2.15 -20.42
N ARG A 154 -3.77 -3.28 -21.11
CA ARG A 154 -2.68 -3.74 -22.00
C ARG A 154 -2.48 -2.84 -23.21
N GLU A 155 -3.53 -2.21 -23.72
CA GLU A 155 -3.46 -1.27 -24.83
C GLU A 155 -2.79 0.06 -24.40
N VAL A 156 -3.18 0.58 -23.24
CA VAL A 156 -2.75 1.92 -22.78
C VAL A 156 -1.37 1.91 -22.12
N PHE A 157 -1.01 0.83 -21.43
CA PHE A 157 0.19 0.79 -20.61
C PHE A 157 1.22 -0.23 -21.11
N ASP A 158 2.41 0.26 -21.40
CA ASP A 158 3.56 -0.61 -21.59
C ASP A 158 4.09 -1.05 -20.20
N LEU A 159 3.83 -2.30 -19.85
CA LEU A 159 4.12 -2.87 -18.54
C LEU A 159 5.51 -3.52 -18.46
N ARG A 160 6.36 -3.38 -19.49
CA ARG A 160 7.75 -3.85 -19.43
C ARG A 160 8.56 -3.05 -18.42
N PRO A 161 9.45 -3.65 -17.63
CA PRO A 161 10.16 -2.99 -16.52
C PRO A 161 10.88 -1.69 -16.92
N TYR A 162 11.50 -1.64 -18.10
CA TYR A 162 12.13 -0.43 -18.62
C TYR A 162 11.11 0.71 -18.82
N HIS A 163 9.97 0.40 -19.43
CA HIS A 163 8.94 1.39 -19.72
C HIS A 163 8.23 1.88 -18.46
N ILE A 164 8.00 0.99 -17.49
CA ILE A 164 7.52 1.38 -16.15
C ILE A 164 8.46 2.40 -15.51
N THR A 165 9.76 2.09 -15.48
CA THR A 165 10.78 2.97 -14.91
C THR A 165 10.81 4.33 -15.59
N LYS A 166 10.66 4.37 -16.92
CA LYS A 166 10.60 5.59 -17.70
C LYS A 166 9.30 6.37 -17.46
N ARG A 167 8.15 5.70 -17.54
CA ARG A 167 6.81 6.36 -17.39
C ARG A 167 6.65 6.99 -16.03
N LEU A 168 7.04 6.29 -14.98
CA LEU A 168 6.95 6.77 -13.61
C LEU A 168 8.17 7.57 -13.15
N ASP A 169 9.17 7.78 -14.03
CA ASP A 169 10.40 8.51 -13.75
C ASP A 169 11.08 8.08 -12.44
N LEU A 170 11.27 6.75 -12.30
CA LEU A 170 11.70 6.12 -11.06
C LEU A 170 13.20 6.20 -10.78
N LYS A 171 14.01 6.75 -11.69
CA LYS A 171 15.48 6.85 -11.50
C LYS A 171 15.91 8.04 -10.63
N ARG A 172 14.98 8.90 -10.25
CA ARG A 172 15.23 10.05 -9.38
C ARG A 172 15.42 9.63 -7.91
N PRO A 173 16.04 10.44 -7.06
CA PRO A 173 16.22 10.17 -5.63
C PRO A 173 14.92 10.45 -4.84
N ILE A 174 13.85 9.70 -5.13
CA ILE A 174 12.49 9.93 -4.63
C ILE A 174 12.10 9.02 -3.47
N TYR A 175 12.93 8.05 -3.12
CA TYR A 175 12.55 6.93 -2.26
C TYR A 175 12.60 7.22 -0.76
N ARG A 176 13.30 8.27 -0.32
CA ARG A 176 13.42 8.59 1.12
C ARG A 176 12.05 8.76 1.78
N LYS A 177 11.10 9.40 1.09
CA LYS A 177 9.75 9.65 1.62
C LYS A 177 8.88 8.40 1.71
N THR A 178 9.26 7.30 1.04
CA THR A 178 8.54 6.02 1.13
C THR A 178 8.89 5.22 2.38
N SER A 179 9.94 5.60 3.09
CA SER A 179 10.35 4.89 4.32
C SER A 179 9.48 5.22 5.54
N CYS A 180 8.65 6.26 5.46
CA CYS A 180 7.70 6.65 6.50
C CYS A 180 6.31 6.81 5.90
N TYR A 181 5.28 6.38 6.63
CA TYR A 181 3.87 6.49 6.23
C TYR A 181 3.50 5.77 4.93
N GLY A 182 4.24 4.74 4.57
CA GLY A 182 3.93 3.85 3.45
C GLY A 182 4.31 4.39 2.07
N HIS A 183 4.03 3.59 1.06
CA HIS A 183 4.41 3.83 -0.33
C HIS A 183 3.29 4.46 -1.15
N PHE A 184 2.03 4.35 -0.74
CA PHE A 184 0.84 4.70 -1.51
C PHE A 184 -0.06 5.71 -0.80
N GLY A 185 -1.00 6.28 -1.54
CA GLY A 185 -2.08 7.13 -1.02
C GLY A 185 -1.70 8.58 -0.72
N ARG A 186 -0.45 9.00 -0.91
CA ARG A 186 0.01 10.38 -0.71
C ARG A 186 0.34 11.05 -2.03
N GLU A 187 -0.35 12.11 -2.37
CA GLU A 187 -0.16 12.86 -3.62
C GLU A 187 1.02 13.83 -3.52
N LEU A 188 2.22 13.28 -3.28
CA LEU A 188 3.46 14.05 -3.26
C LEU A 188 4.04 14.19 -4.69
N PRO A 189 4.74 15.28 -5.01
CA PRO A 189 5.35 15.47 -6.33
C PRO A 189 6.31 14.34 -6.74
N GLU A 190 6.94 13.70 -5.77
CA GLU A 190 7.84 12.57 -6.00
C GLU A 190 7.10 11.27 -6.29
N PHE A 191 5.86 11.13 -5.84
CA PHE A 191 5.07 9.90 -5.96
C PHE A 191 4.30 9.87 -7.28
N THR A 192 5.03 9.70 -8.37
CA THR A 192 4.49 9.72 -9.73
C THR A 192 3.44 8.64 -9.98
N TRP A 193 3.47 7.54 -9.22
CA TRP A 193 2.48 6.47 -9.26
C TRP A 193 1.12 6.85 -8.66
N GLU A 194 1.02 8.04 -8.06
CA GLU A 194 -0.26 8.59 -7.59
C GLU A 194 -0.91 9.55 -8.59
N LYS A 195 -0.28 9.83 -9.74
CA LYS A 195 -0.86 10.68 -10.78
C LYS A 195 -2.07 10.04 -11.45
N ARG A 196 -2.95 10.89 -11.96
CA ARG A 196 -4.19 10.52 -12.68
C ARG A 196 -4.17 11.07 -14.10
N ASP A 197 -3.04 10.99 -14.78
CA ASP A 197 -2.77 11.60 -16.07
C ASP A 197 -3.01 10.65 -17.27
N ALA A 198 -3.47 9.41 -17.04
CA ALA A 198 -3.81 8.45 -18.08
C ALA A 198 -5.33 8.30 -18.29
N VAL A 199 -6.15 9.13 -17.66
CA VAL A 199 -7.63 9.02 -17.71
C VAL A 199 -8.15 9.14 -19.13
N ALA A 200 -7.67 10.12 -19.92
CA ALA A 200 -8.13 10.33 -21.29
C ALA A 200 -7.78 9.15 -22.21
N ASP A 201 -6.56 8.60 -22.05
CA ASP A 201 -6.12 7.45 -22.84
C ASP A 201 -6.97 6.21 -22.53
N LEU A 202 -7.28 5.99 -21.24
CA LEU A 202 -8.15 4.88 -20.80
C LEU A 202 -9.58 4.99 -21.35
N LEU A 203 -10.17 6.18 -21.29
CA LEU A 203 -11.52 6.40 -21.85
C LEU A 203 -11.55 6.19 -23.36
N THR A 204 -10.51 6.65 -24.06
CA THR A 204 -10.38 6.43 -25.50
C THR A 204 -10.28 4.94 -25.85
N ALA A 205 -9.44 4.19 -25.15
CA ALA A 205 -9.27 2.75 -25.35
C ALA A 205 -10.55 1.97 -24.97
N ALA A 206 -11.26 2.41 -23.92
CA ALA A 206 -12.55 1.86 -23.51
C ALA A 206 -13.71 2.22 -24.45
N LYS A 207 -13.48 3.10 -25.44
CA LYS A 207 -14.52 3.62 -26.36
C LYS A 207 -15.67 4.32 -25.65
N MET A 208 -15.35 5.07 -24.60
CA MET A 208 -16.28 5.81 -23.75
C MET A 208 -16.02 7.32 -23.78
#